data_44f8c3e0a552d0ddc41c9e7609a637b7
#
_entry.id   44f8c3e0a552d0ddc41c9e7609a637b7
#
_cell.length_a   1.000
_cell.length_b   1.000
_cell.length_c   1.000
_cell.angle_alpha   90.00
_cell.angle_beta   90.00
_cell.angle_gamma   90.00
#
_symmetry.space_group_name_H-M   'P 1'
#
loop_
_entity.id
_entity.type
_entity.pdbx_description
1 polymer ?
#
loop_
_entity_poly.entity_id
_entity_poly.type
_entity_poly.pdbx_seq_one_letter_code
_entity_poly.pdbx_strand_id
1 'polypeptide(L)'
;MSLEEEQKIVEAILFSIKEPVTQSIINKVFNNKQISLPNIIKRLNKQYSDHNHAFEIKAIAGGYQLVSRVEYEFYIRTVVSKSSKFKPSKAFIDTIAIIAYKQPISRNEIEFIRGVDSSGVLKTLLTKNLI
;
A
#
# COMPACT_ATOMS: atom_id res chain seq x y z
N MET A 1 1.30 2.39 30.50
CA MET A 1 1.54 3.12 29.23
C MET A 1 0.45 4.18 29.05
N SER A 2 0.85 5.40 28.80
CA SER A 2 -0.09 6.50 28.62
C SER A 2 -0.77 6.45 27.25
N LEU A 3 -1.89 7.11 27.13
CA LEU A 3 -2.61 7.26 25.86
C LEU A 3 -1.74 7.95 24.81
N GLU A 4 -0.96 8.94 25.22
CA GLU A 4 -0.02 9.66 24.36
C GLU A 4 1.05 8.73 23.77
N GLU A 5 1.58 7.83 24.59
CA GLU A 5 2.54 6.84 24.12
C GLU A 5 1.91 5.85 23.15
N GLU A 6 0.68 5.41 23.43
CA GLU A 6 -0.05 4.54 22.52
C GLU A 6 -0.23 5.19 21.15
N GLN A 7 -0.60 6.47 21.13
CA GLN A 7 -0.73 7.23 19.89
C GLN A 7 0.60 7.34 19.13
N LYS A 8 1.69 7.58 19.83
CA LYS A 8 3.02 7.68 19.20
C LYS A 8 3.48 6.35 18.62
N ILE A 9 3.19 5.25 19.30
CA ILE A 9 3.53 3.92 18.79
C ILE A 9 2.76 3.63 17.50
N VAL A 10 1.46 3.90 17.49
CA VAL A 10 0.63 3.72 16.30
C VAL A 10 1.10 4.62 15.16
N GLU A 11 1.41 5.87 15.45
CA GLU A 11 1.94 6.81 14.46
C GLU A 11 3.25 6.31 13.85
N ALA A 12 4.17 5.81 14.68
CA ALA A 12 5.43 5.26 14.21
C ALA A 12 5.23 4.06 13.29
N ILE A 13 4.26 3.19 13.60
CA ILE A 13 3.94 2.03 12.78
C ILE A 13 3.36 2.50 11.43
N LEU A 14 2.43 3.44 11.46
CA LEU A 14 1.82 4.01 10.24
C LEU A 14 2.89 4.64 9.33
N PHE A 15 3.85 5.31 9.93
CA PHE A 15 4.94 5.94 9.18
C PHE A 15 5.91 4.92 8.58
N SER A 16 6.14 3.81 9.29
CA SER A 16 7.20 2.86 8.94
C SER A 16 6.80 1.79 7.94
N ILE A 17 5.52 1.38 7.92
CA ILE A 17 5.06 0.33 7.01
C ILE A 17 4.21 0.91 5.90
N LYS A 18 4.30 0.31 4.71
CA LYS A 18 3.59 0.76 3.52
C LYS A 18 2.22 0.13 3.35
N GLU A 19 2.00 -1.02 3.99
CA GLU A 19 0.71 -1.70 3.97
C GLU A 19 -0.27 -1.02 4.92
N PRO A 20 -1.59 -1.14 4.68
CA PRO A 20 -2.59 -0.64 5.63
C PRO A 20 -2.44 -1.28 7.01
N VAL A 21 -2.46 -0.45 8.05
CA VAL A 21 -2.39 -0.91 9.44
C VAL A 21 -3.78 -1.30 9.90
N THR A 22 -3.94 -2.55 10.33
CA THR A 22 -5.21 -3.10 10.77
C THR A 22 -5.31 -3.16 12.30
N GLN A 23 -6.54 -3.30 12.81
CA GLN A 23 -6.75 -3.54 14.24
C GLN A 23 -6.01 -4.81 14.71
N SER A 24 -5.94 -5.83 13.85
CA SER A 24 -5.23 -7.08 14.16
C SER A 24 -3.74 -6.85 14.41
N ILE A 25 -3.10 -6.02 13.61
CA ILE A 25 -1.69 -5.65 13.78
C ILE A 25 -1.49 -4.94 15.13
N ILE A 26 -2.35 -3.99 15.44
CA ILE A 26 -2.26 -3.23 16.68
C ILE A 26 -2.51 -4.12 17.90
N ASN A 27 -3.43 -5.06 17.80
CA ASN A 27 -3.66 -6.03 18.88
C ASN A 27 -2.41 -6.86 19.21
N LYS A 28 -1.65 -7.24 18.18
CA LYS A 28 -0.39 -7.97 18.37
C LYS A 28 0.68 -7.11 19.05
N VAL A 29 0.77 -5.85 18.66
CA VAL A 29 1.78 -4.92 19.21
C VAL A 29 1.54 -4.67 20.69
N PHE A 30 0.28 -4.56 21.10
CA PHE A 30 -0.08 -4.22 22.48
C PHE A 30 -0.47 -5.45 23.33
N ASN A 31 -0.11 -6.66 22.90
CA ASN A 31 -0.32 -7.90 23.65
C ASN A 31 -1.75 -8.09 24.16
N ASN A 32 -2.72 -7.97 23.25
CA ASN A 32 -4.15 -8.11 23.54
C ASN A 32 -4.75 -7.06 24.47
N LYS A 33 -4.04 -5.98 24.75
CA LYS A 33 -4.65 -4.82 25.39
C LYS A 33 -5.70 -4.25 24.43
N GLN A 34 -6.89 -3.97 24.94
CA GLN A 34 -7.97 -3.42 24.10
C GLN A 34 -7.70 -1.96 23.77
N ILE A 35 -7.10 -1.74 22.61
CA ILE A 35 -6.84 -0.41 22.08
C ILE A 35 -7.70 -0.23 20.84
N SER A 36 -8.52 0.82 20.83
CA SER A 36 -9.35 1.13 19.66
C SER A 36 -8.53 1.90 18.63
N LEU A 37 -8.13 1.22 17.56
CA LEU A 37 -7.41 1.85 16.46
C LEU A 37 -8.20 3.01 15.85
N PRO A 38 -9.51 2.89 15.55
CA PRO A 38 -10.26 4.03 15.01
C PRO A 38 -10.23 5.28 15.90
N ASN A 39 -10.26 5.12 17.20
CA ASN A 39 -10.20 6.25 18.12
C ASN A 39 -8.82 6.93 18.10
N ILE A 40 -7.77 6.16 18.03
CA ILE A 40 -6.40 6.68 17.92
C ILE A 40 -6.24 7.44 16.60
N ILE A 41 -6.72 6.88 15.49
CA ILE A 41 -6.68 7.53 14.17
C ILE A 41 -7.39 8.88 14.21
N LYS A 42 -8.54 8.92 14.83
CA LYS A 42 -9.33 10.16 14.96
C LYS A 42 -8.57 11.25 15.70
N ARG A 43 -7.89 10.88 16.79
CA ARG A 43 -7.07 11.82 17.57
C ARG A 43 -5.85 12.29 16.79
N LEU A 44 -5.16 11.38 16.12
CA LEU A 44 -4.00 11.74 15.30
C LEU A 44 -4.40 12.69 14.18
N ASN A 45 -5.49 12.40 13.47
CA ASN A 45 -5.97 13.27 12.39
C ASN A 45 -6.37 14.66 12.92
N LYS A 46 -6.93 14.74 14.13
CA LYS A 46 -7.24 16.02 14.76
C LYS A 46 -5.96 16.82 15.01
N GLN A 47 -4.93 16.20 15.55
CA GLN A 47 -3.62 16.84 15.75
C GLN A 47 -3.02 17.33 14.43
N TYR A 48 -3.08 16.51 13.38
CA TYR A 48 -2.54 16.88 12.07
C TYR A 48 -3.29 18.07 11.47
N SER A 49 -4.62 18.09 11.63
CA SER A 49 -5.43 19.20 11.15
C SER A 49 -5.17 20.47 11.97
N ASP A 50 -5.13 20.37 13.30
CA ASP A 50 -4.93 21.51 14.20
C ASP A 50 -3.56 22.17 13.99
N HIS A 51 -2.55 21.41 13.60
CA HIS A 51 -1.18 21.89 13.36
C HIS A 51 -0.85 22.09 11.88
N ASN A 52 -1.84 22.05 11.02
CA ASN A 52 -1.71 22.29 9.57
C ASN A 52 -0.66 21.40 8.89
N HIS A 53 -0.61 20.12 9.23
CA HIS A 53 0.28 19.19 8.56
C HIS A 53 -0.21 18.85 7.15
N ALA A 54 0.73 18.49 6.28
CA ALA A 54 0.45 18.16 4.89
C ALA A 54 0.05 16.70 4.67
N PHE A 55 -0.17 15.95 5.73
CA PHE A 55 -0.53 14.54 5.70
C PHE A 55 -1.72 14.25 6.59
N GLU A 56 -2.35 13.13 6.35
CA GLU A 56 -3.48 12.64 7.13
C GLU A 56 -3.53 11.12 7.07
N ILE A 57 -4.34 10.50 7.92
CA ILE A 57 -4.54 9.06 7.92
C ILE A 57 -5.88 8.75 7.29
N LYS A 58 -5.89 7.86 6.28
CA LYS A 58 -7.12 7.42 5.59
C LYS A 58 -7.36 5.95 5.78
N ALA A 59 -8.64 5.57 5.81
CA ALA A 59 -9.07 4.18 5.78
C ALA A 59 -8.89 3.64 4.36
N ILE A 60 -8.08 2.58 4.22
CA ILE A 60 -7.76 1.96 2.93
C ILE A 60 -7.70 0.45 3.12
N ALA A 61 -8.43 -0.28 2.28
CA ALA A 61 -8.35 -1.75 2.20
C ALA A 61 -8.45 -2.47 3.56
N GLY A 62 -9.40 -2.07 4.39
CA GLY A 62 -9.63 -2.68 5.70
C GLY A 62 -8.69 -2.24 6.82
N GLY A 63 -7.80 -1.30 6.57
CA GLY A 63 -6.88 -0.75 7.54
C GLY A 63 -6.75 0.75 7.37
N TYR A 64 -5.66 1.30 7.89
CA TYR A 64 -5.37 2.73 7.83
C TYR A 64 -3.98 2.97 7.29
N GLN A 65 -3.82 4.07 6.57
CA GLN A 65 -2.55 4.42 5.96
C GLN A 65 -2.31 5.93 6.06
N LEU A 66 -1.07 6.30 6.36
CA LEU A 66 -0.65 7.69 6.37
C LEU A 66 -0.43 8.12 4.92
N VAL A 67 -1.11 9.18 4.51
CA VAL A 67 -1.09 9.68 3.13
C VAL A 67 -0.94 11.19 3.11
N SER A 68 -0.42 11.73 2.01
CA SER A 68 -0.40 13.17 1.80
C SER A 68 -1.80 13.71 1.55
N ARG A 69 -2.05 14.96 1.94
CA ARG A 69 -3.32 15.61 1.63
C ARG A 69 -3.46 15.85 0.13
N VAL A 70 -4.67 15.72 -0.36
CA VAL A 70 -4.98 15.81 -1.80
C VAL A 70 -4.57 17.15 -2.41
N GLU A 71 -4.55 18.23 -1.63
CA GLU A 71 -4.16 19.56 -2.09
C GLU A 71 -2.73 19.61 -2.64
N TYR A 72 -1.89 18.66 -2.22
CA TYR A 72 -0.47 18.62 -2.61
C TYR A 72 -0.16 17.58 -3.67
N GLU A 73 -1.17 16.91 -4.18
CA GLU A 73 -1.01 15.82 -5.16
C GLU A 73 -0.28 16.26 -6.42
N PHE A 74 -0.58 17.45 -6.92
CA PHE A 74 0.07 17.99 -8.11
C PHE A 74 1.58 18.06 -7.96
N TYR A 75 2.05 18.57 -6.82
CA TYR A 75 3.49 18.70 -6.55
C TYR A 75 4.17 17.36 -6.41
N ILE A 76 3.49 16.41 -5.76
CA ILE A 76 4.01 15.06 -5.55
C ILE A 76 4.14 14.33 -6.89
N ARG A 77 3.15 14.42 -7.76
CA ARG A 77 3.18 13.82 -9.10
C ARG A 77 4.36 14.31 -9.92
N THR A 78 4.71 15.58 -9.79
CA THR A 78 5.85 16.17 -10.50
C THR A 78 7.14 15.44 -10.16
N VAL A 79 7.34 15.06 -8.90
CA VAL A 79 8.51 14.35 -8.43
C VAL A 79 8.43 12.86 -8.75
N VAL A 80 7.30 12.22 -8.44
CA VAL A 80 7.11 10.78 -8.59
C VAL A 80 7.12 10.37 -10.06
N SER A 81 6.50 11.15 -10.96
CA SER A 81 6.47 10.86 -12.38
C SER A 81 7.87 10.92 -13.02
N LYS A 82 8.79 11.69 -12.46
CA LYS A 82 10.17 11.76 -12.91
C LYS A 82 11.01 10.57 -12.43
N SER A 83 10.68 10.00 -11.29
CA SER A 83 11.45 8.92 -10.65
C SER A 83 10.91 7.52 -10.97
N SER A 84 9.68 7.40 -11.45
CA SER A 84 8.99 6.13 -11.67
C SER A 84 8.36 6.09 -13.05
N LYS A 85 9.21 6.07 -14.08
CA LYS A 85 8.74 5.90 -15.47
C LYS A 85 8.57 4.43 -15.80
N PHE A 86 7.65 3.74 -15.12
CA PHE A 86 7.27 2.40 -15.54
C PHE A 86 6.34 2.53 -16.74
N LYS A 87 6.83 2.14 -17.92
CA LYS A 87 6.03 2.02 -19.13
C LYS A 87 5.80 0.54 -19.40
N PRO A 88 4.56 0.03 -19.24
CA PRO A 88 4.31 -1.37 -19.52
C PRO A 88 4.68 -1.72 -20.96
N SER A 89 5.51 -2.77 -21.14
CA SER A 89 5.82 -3.31 -22.45
C SER A 89 4.61 -4.10 -22.98
N LYS A 90 4.60 -4.37 -24.29
CA LYS A 90 3.58 -5.24 -24.88
C LYS A 90 3.57 -6.62 -24.19
N ALA A 91 4.75 -7.18 -23.96
CA ALA A 91 4.88 -8.47 -23.26
C ALA A 91 4.28 -8.44 -21.86
N PHE A 92 4.47 -7.35 -21.13
CA PHE A 92 3.90 -7.15 -19.79
C PHE A 92 2.37 -7.11 -19.85
N ILE A 93 1.81 -6.32 -20.76
CA ILE A 93 0.36 -6.19 -20.93
C ILE A 93 -0.27 -7.50 -21.38
N ASP A 94 0.34 -8.19 -22.35
CA ASP A 94 -0.14 -9.47 -22.85
C ASP A 94 -0.16 -10.52 -21.72
N THR A 95 0.88 -10.58 -20.90
CA THR A 95 0.97 -11.54 -19.81
C THR A 95 -0.10 -11.25 -18.72
N ILE A 96 -0.29 -9.98 -18.34
CA ILE A 96 -1.35 -9.60 -17.40
C ILE A 96 -2.72 -10.00 -17.94
N ALA A 97 -2.99 -9.75 -19.22
CA ALA A 97 -4.25 -10.07 -19.84
C ALA A 97 -4.53 -11.59 -19.81
N ILE A 98 -3.51 -12.41 -20.10
CA ILE A 98 -3.63 -13.87 -20.03
C ILE A 98 -3.94 -14.33 -18.61
N ILE A 99 -3.22 -13.81 -17.61
CA ILE A 99 -3.44 -14.16 -16.20
C ILE A 99 -4.84 -13.76 -15.76
N ALA A 100 -5.25 -12.53 -16.04
CA ALA A 100 -6.56 -12.02 -15.63
C ALA A 100 -7.72 -12.81 -16.23
N TYR A 101 -7.58 -13.26 -17.48
CA TYR A 101 -8.62 -13.98 -18.20
C TYR A 101 -8.69 -15.46 -17.84
N LYS A 102 -7.53 -16.09 -17.56
CA LYS A 102 -7.43 -17.56 -17.41
C LYS A 102 -7.01 -18.02 -16.01
N GLN A 103 -7.10 -17.18 -15.00
CA GLN A 103 -6.79 -17.61 -13.63
C GLN A 103 -7.66 -18.79 -13.18
N PRO A 104 -7.09 -19.76 -12.44
CA PRO A 104 -5.67 -19.94 -12.10
C PRO A 104 -4.89 -20.51 -13.31
N ILE A 105 -3.65 -20.02 -13.51
CA ILE A 105 -2.81 -20.45 -14.63
C ILE A 105 -1.34 -20.60 -14.18
N SER A 106 -0.64 -21.62 -14.70
CA SER A 106 0.76 -21.86 -14.44
C SER A 106 1.67 -21.07 -15.38
N ARG A 107 2.96 -20.92 -15.01
CA ARG A 107 3.95 -20.31 -15.86
C ARG A 107 4.06 -21.04 -17.21
N ASN A 108 4.07 -22.37 -17.20
CA ASN A 108 4.17 -23.16 -18.43
C ASN A 108 2.99 -22.92 -19.36
N GLU A 109 1.79 -22.79 -18.83
CA GLU A 109 0.60 -22.48 -19.63
C GLU A 109 0.69 -21.08 -20.24
N ILE A 110 1.20 -20.10 -19.50
CA ILE A 110 1.41 -18.74 -20.01
C ILE A 110 2.39 -18.76 -21.18
N GLU A 111 3.51 -19.46 -21.03
CA GLU A 111 4.55 -19.57 -22.08
C GLU A 111 4.01 -20.29 -23.30
N PHE A 112 3.21 -21.31 -23.11
CA PHE A 112 2.56 -22.03 -24.21
C PHE A 112 1.63 -21.11 -25.02
N ILE A 113 0.80 -20.32 -24.35
CA ILE A 113 -0.13 -19.38 -24.99
C ILE A 113 0.63 -18.27 -25.73
N ARG A 114 1.67 -17.70 -25.12
CA ARG A 114 2.47 -16.64 -25.73
C ARG A 114 3.45 -17.16 -26.79
N GLY A 115 3.87 -18.42 -26.67
CA GLY A 115 4.87 -19.02 -27.56
C GLY A 115 6.30 -18.55 -27.29
N VAL A 116 6.56 -17.90 -26.16
CA VAL A 116 7.86 -17.36 -25.77
C VAL A 116 8.07 -17.49 -24.27
N ASP A 117 9.34 -17.41 -23.83
CA ASP A 117 9.69 -17.38 -22.41
C ASP A 117 9.11 -16.13 -21.75
N SER A 118 8.41 -16.32 -20.64
CA SER A 118 7.75 -15.25 -19.88
C SER A 118 8.37 -15.05 -18.49
N SER A 119 9.50 -15.68 -18.18
CA SER A 119 10.10 -15.63 -16.84
C SER A 119 10.42 -14.20 -16.37
N GLY A 120 10.99 -13.37 -17.25
CA GLY A 120 11.30 -11.97 -16.92
C GLY A 120 10.07 -11.14 -16.62
N VAL A 121 9.03 -11.28 -17.42
CA VAL A 121 7.76 -10.56 -17.24
C VAL A 121 7.07 -11.01 -15.95
N LEU A 122 7.02 -12.31 -15.69
CA LEU A 122 6.41 -12.85 -14.47
C LEU A 122 7.12 -12.36 -13.21
N LYS A 123 8.46 -12.32 -13.24
CA LYS A 123 9.25 -11.77 -12.15
C LYS A 123 8.88 -10.30 -11.87
N THR A 124 8.75 -9.50 -12.93
CA THR A 124 8.35 -8.09 -12.80
C THR A 124 6.95 -7.95 -12.19
N LEU A 125 5.98 -8.77 -12.63
CA LEU A 125 4.62 -8.77 -12.10
C LEU A 125 4.58 -9.12 -10.61
N LEU A 126 5.35 -10.13 -10.20
CA LEU A 126 5.46 -10.52 -8.79
C LEU A 126 6.11 -9.42 -7.95
N THR A 127 7.18 -8.81 -8.46
CA THR A 127 7.90 -7.72 -7.78
C THR A 127 6.99 -6.51 -7.56
N LYS A 128 6.11 -6.22 -8.50
CA LYS A 128 5.16 -5.10 -8.41
C LYS A 128 3.85 -5.46 -7.72
N ASN A 129 3.73 -6.67 -7.18
CA ASN A 129 2.52 -7.17 -6.49
C ASN A 129 1.26 -7.10 -7.36
N LEU A 130 1.38 -7.34 -8.64
CA LEU A 130 0.25 -7.37 -9.58
C LEU A 130 -0.34 -8.77 -9.76
N ILE A 131 0.39 -9.78 -9.32
CA ILE A 131 -0.06 -11.17 -9.32
C ILE A 131 0.34 -11.89 -8.04
#